data_0d73f351854d4b54eb1680e77b75796d
#
_entry.id   0d73f351854d4b54eb1680e77b75796d
#
_cell.length_a   1.000
_cell.length_b   1.000
_cell.length_c   1.000
_cell.angle_alpha   90.00
_cell.angle_beta   90.00
_cell.angle_gamma   90.00
#
_symmetry.space_group_name_H-M   'P 1'
#
loop_
_entity.id
_entity.type
_entity.pdbx_description
1 polymer ?
#
loop_
_entity_poly.entity_id
_entity_poly.type
_entity_poly.pdbx_seq_one_letter_code
_entity_poly.pdbx_strand_id
1 'polypeptide(L)'
;MDEALLEKEALAAARVGLDSRFTTDTSLPFPIKAALCFPGQAQFNPLLFLQALLPSLTIYEKTPVLSIEKQAVSVPGATVQARHIILACHYPFPRWPGFYFLRMHQERSYVLALREADQVDGMYYGIDSDGLSFRNSGSLLLLGGAGHRTGKRLDQNPYQQLWRQAQLLYPNCEQAARWSAQDCMPLDGIPYIGTFSPTRPNWYVATGFHKWGMTTSMAAAMILTGMILGEPPAYSGVFSPRRFSLKASKQNLKEDIRVSVKSLSRQF
;
A
#
# COMPACT_ATOMS: atom_id res chain seq x y z
N MET A 1 -4.96 -22.86 4.43
CA MET A 1 -3.63 -22.20 4.20
C MET A 1 -2.88 -23.05 3.20
N ASP A 2 -2.32 -22.43 2.21
CA ASP A 2 -1.55 -23.10 1.15
C ASP A 2 -0.07 -23.11 1.55
N GLU A 3 0.41 -24.19 2.17
CA GLU A 3 1.83 -24.37 2.55
C GLU A 3 2.76 -24.20 1.34
N ALA A 4 2.29 -24.62 0.15
CA ALA A 4 3.03 -24.44 -1.09
C ALA A 4 3.27 -22.97 -1.45
N LEU A 5 2.45 -22.03 -0.95
CA LEU A 5 2.70 -20.59 -1.12
C LEU A 5 3.86 -20.12 -0.24
N LEU A 6 3.93 -20.60 1.00
CA LEU A 6 5.04 -20.29 1.90
C LEU A 6 6.36 -20.87 1.41
N GLU A 7 6.34 -22.09 0.85
CA GLU A 7 7.54 -22.71 0.24
C GLU A 7 8.05 -21.90 -0.95
N LYS A 8 7.14 -21.45 -1.83
CA LYS A 8 7.51 -20.57 -2.96
C LYS A 8 8.12 -19.26 -2.50
N GLU A 9 7.57 -18.67 -1.44
CA GLU A 9 8.08 -17.43 -0.85
C GLU A 9 9.46 -17.64 -0.23
N ALA A 10 9.67 -18.73 0.52
CA ALA A 10 10.98 -19.07 1.07
C ALA A 10 12.04 -19.25 -0.02
N LEU A 11 11.69 -19.94 -1.11
CA LEU A 11 12.59 -20.12 -2.26
C LEU A 11 12.88 -18.78 -2.95
N ALA A 12 11.89 -17.90 -3.07
CA ALA A 12 12.10 -16.57 -3.65
C ALA A 12 13.01 -15.70 -2.75
N ALA A 13 12.80 -15.72 -1.44
CA ALA A 13 13.64 -15.03 -0.46
C ALA A 13 15.10 -15.50 -0.53
N ALA A 14 15.31 -16.82 -0.54
CA ALA A 14 16.65 -17.39 -0.64
C ALA A 14 17.39 -16.97 -1.93
N ARG A 15 16.69 -16.86 -3.07
CA ARG A 15 17.27 -16.42 -4.35
C ARG A 15 17.79 -14.99 -4.32
N VAL A 16 17.22 -14.13 -3.47
CA VAL A 16 17.65 -12.74 -3.31
C VAL A 16 18.50 -12.52 -2.05
N GLY A 17 18.92 -13.61 -1.41
CA GLY A 17 19.81 -13.57 -0.24
C GLY A 17 19.12 -13.13 1.06
N LEU A 18 17.78 -13.22 1.14
CA LEU A 18 17.04 -12.96 2.36
C LEU A 18 16.98 -14.24 3.21
N ASP A 19 17.36 -14.11 4.48
CA ASP A 19 17.19 -15.19 5.45
C ASP A 19 15.72 -15.35 5.82
N SER A 20 15.24 -16.60 5.81
CA SER A 20 13.89 -16.94 6.21
C SER A 20 13.81 -18.35 6.77
N ARG A 21 12.93 -18.58 7.71
CA ARG A 21 12.75 -19.91 8.33
C ARG A 21 11.26 -20.23 8.52
N PHE A 22 10.91 -21.50 8.29
CA PHE A 22 9.60 -22.02 8.65
C PHE A 22 9.50 -22.16 10.18
N THR A 23 8.33 -21.82 10.70
CA THR A 23 8.00 -21.98 12.11
C THR A 23 6.50 -22.19 12.30
N THR A 24 6.14 -22.86 13.39
CA THR A 24 4.78 -22.89 13.95
C THR A 24 4.73 -22.21 15.31
N ASP A 25 5.90 -21.82 15.82
CA ASP A 25 6.05 -21.13 17.09
C ASP A 25 5.84 -19.63 16.90
N THR A 26 4.78 -19.11 17.51
CA THR A 26 4.36 -17.70 17.45
C THR A 26 3.69 -17.30 18.76
N SER A 27 3.73 -16.02 19.08
CA SER A 27 2.97 -15.43 20.20
C SER A 27 1.51 -15.09 19.85
N LEU A 28 1.00 -15.57 18.71
CA LEU A 28 -0.40 -15.35 18.36
C LEU A 28 -1.34 -16.14 19.28
N PRO A 29 -2.52 -15.57 19.63
CA PRO A 29 -3.48 -16.21 20.57
C PRO A 29 -4.26 -17.38 19.95
N PHE A 30 -3.78 -17.93 18.85
CA PHE A 30 -4.40 -19.07 18.14
C PHE A 30 -3.33 -19.91 17.42
N PRO A 31 -3.55 -21.21 17.24
CA PRO A 31 -2.62 -22.07 16.53
C PRO A 31 -2.60 -21.72 15.03
N ILE A 32 -1.43 -21.81 14.44
CA ILE A 32 -1.22 -21.69 12.99
C ILE A 32 -0.69 -23.00 12.41
N LYS A 33 -0.93 -23.24 11.12
CA LYS A 33 -0.38 -24.40 10.44
C LYS A 33 1.11 -24.22 10.14
N ALA A 34 1.48 -23.06 9.65
CA ALA A 34 2.86 -22.68 9.36
C ALA A 34 2.98 -21.16 9.23
N ALA A 35 4.16 -20.65 9.45
CA ALA A 35 4.57 -19.29 9.15
C ALA A 35 5.97 -19.27 8.54
N LEU A 36 6.26 -18.22 7.78
CA LEU A 36 7.59 -17.90 7.31
C LEU A 36 8.10 -16.70 8.12
N CYS A 37 9.11 -16.92 8.93
CA CYS A 37 9.75 -15.90 9.74
C CYS A 37 10.91 -15.27 8.96
N PHE A 38 10.91 -13.94 8.87
CA PHE A 38 12.01 -13.13 8.36
C PHE A 38 12.68 -12.43 9.54
N PRO A 39 13.87 -12.87 9.98
CA PRO A 39 14.56 -12.25 11.11
C PRO A 39 15.13 -10.88 10.73
N GLY A 40 15.50 -10.09 11.75
CA GLY A 40 16.18 -8.81 11.55
C GLY A 40 15.28 -7.69 10.97
N GLN A 41 13.95 -7.86 11.00
CA GLN A 41 13.02 -6.82 10.56
C GLN A 41 12.85 -5.75 11.65
N ALA A 42 12.40 -4.55 11.22
CA ALA A 42 12.19 -3.43 12.12
C ALA A 42 10.90 -2.69 11.82
N GLN A 43 10.36 -2.03 12.83
CA GLN A 43 9.29 -1.04 12.68
C GLN A 43 9.75 0.30 13.25
N PHE A 44 9.20 1.40 12.76
CA PHE A 44 9.50 2.74 13.23
C PHE A 44 8.23 3.62 13.21
N ASN A 45 8.29 4.75 13.89
CA ASN A 45 7.21 5.73 13.83
C ASN A 45 7.35 6.59 12.57
N PRO A 46 6.46 6.46 11.57
CA PRO A 46 6.58 7.19 10.30
C PRO A 46 6.40 8.70 10.46
N LEU A 47 5.65 9.17 11.47
CA LEU A 47 5.46 10.59 11.71
C LEU A 47 6.75 11.24 12.25
N LEU A 48 7.46 10.57 13.16
CA LEU A 48 8.74 11.06 13.65
C LEU A 48 9.79 11.09 12.53
N PHE A 49 9.79 10.08 11.66
CA PHE A 49 10.65 10.07 10.48
C PHE A 49 10.36 11.25 9.55
N LEU A 50 9.08 11.49 9.22
CA LEU A 50 8.69 12.63 8.39
C LEU A 50 9.03 13.96 9.04
N GLN A 51 8.78 14.14 10.35
CA GLN A 51 9.13 15.34 11.09
C GLN A 51 10.63 15.67 10.99
N ALA A 52 11.49 14.66 10.99
CA ALA A 52 12.94 14.85 10.83
C ALA A 52 13.33 15.37 9.44
N LEU A 53 12.52 15.12 8.40
CA LEU A 53 12.76 15.60 7.03
C LEU A 53 12.21 17.01 6.79
N LEU A 54 11.19 17.45 7.53
CA LEU A 54 10.48 18.71 7.28
C LEU A 54 11.41 19.94 7.22
N PRO A 55 12.42 20.11 8.09
CA PRO A 55 13.27 21.31 8.09
C PRO A 55 14.06 21.53 6.80
N SER A 56 14.27 20.46 6.01
CA SER A 56 15.02 20.52 4.74
C SER A 56 14.12 20.72 3.51
N LEU A 57 12.80 20.84 3.70
CA LEU A 57 11.82 20.87 2.61
C LEU A 57 11.02 22.16 2.60
N THR A 58 10.73 22.68 1.41
CA THR A 58 9.73 23.74 1.23
C THR A 58 8.37 23.09 0.98
N ILE A 59 7.44 23.25 1.92
CA ILE A 59 6.12 22.61 1.89
C ILE A 59 5.03 23.69 1.87
N TYR A 60 4.10 23.57 0.95
CA TYR A 60 2.90 24.39 0.85
C TYR A 60 1.68 23.56 1.23
N GLU A 61 1.24 23.69 2.47
CA GLU A 61 0.03 23.04 2.96
C GLU A 61 -1.24 23.72 2.41
N LYS A 62 -2.36 23.00 2.45
CA LYS A 62 -3.68 23.49 2.00
C LYS A 62 -3.68 24.07 0.58
N THR A 63 -2.74 23.61 -0.24
CA THR A 63 -2.50 24.09 -1.59
C THR A 63 -2.81 22.96 -2.61
N PRO A 64 -4.10 22.71 -2.94
CA PRO A 64 -4.46 21.66 -3.88
C PRO A 64 -3.96 21.98 -5.29
N VAL A 65 -3.38 21.00 -5.96
CA VAL A 65 -3.05 21.08 -7.37
C VAL A 65 -4.32 20.95 -8.19
N LEU A 66 -4.66 21.96 -9.00
CA LEU A 66 -5.86 22.01 -9.83
C LEU A 66 -5.62 21.37 -11.19
N SER A 67 -4.48 21.69 -11.82
CA SER A 67 -4.09 21.08 -13.09
C SER A 67 -2.57 21.08 -13.26
N ILE A 68 -2.10 20.27 -14.19
CA ILE A 68 -0.70 20.22 -14.59
C ILE A 68 -0.65 20.29 -16.11
N GLU A 69 0.10 21.28 -16.65
CA GLU A 69 0.29 21.45 -18.08
C GLU A 69 1.77 21.69 -18.38
N LYS A 70 2.36 20.81 -19.20
CA LYS A 70 3.79 20.86 -19.53
C LYS A 70 4.67 20.93 -18.26
N GLN A 71 5.19 22.09 -17.93
CA GLN A 71 6.04 22.36 -16.77
C GLN A 71 5.37 23.31 -15.74
N ALA A 72 4.08 23.59 -15.94
CA ALA A 72 3.29 24.46 -15.09
C ALA A 72 2.31 23.67 -14.22
N VAL A 73 2.28 23.96 -12.94
CA VAL A 73 1.35 23.39 -11.95
C VAL A 73 0.45 24.52 -11.45
N SER A 74 -0.85 24.44 -11.74
CA SER A 74 -1.83 25.44 -11.29
C SER A 74 -2.32 25.09 -9.88
N VAL A 75 -2.31 26.07 -9.01
CA VAL A 75 -2.85 26.03 -7.65
C VAL A 75 -3.77 27.24 -7.43
N PRO A 76 -4.58 27.30 -6.37
CA PRO A 76 -5.41 28.46 -6.09
C PRO A 76 -4.58 29.75 -6.02
N GLY A 77 -4.89 30.69 -6.93
CA GLY A 77 -4.24 32.01 -6.97
C GLY A 77 -2.81 32.07 -7.53
N ALA A 78 -2.23 30.94 -7.98
CA ALA A 78 -0.87 30.94 -8.50
C ALA A 78 -0.60 29.83 -9.52
N THR A 79 0.52 29.97 -10.23
CA THR A 79 1.09 28.92 -11.10
C THR A 79 2.56 28.73 -10.75
N VAL A 80 2.94 27.48 -10.48
CA VAL A 80 4.30 27.08 -10.18
C VAL A 80 4.96 26.52 -11.44
N GLN A 81 6.09 27.06 -11.85
CA GLN A 81 6.91 26.52 -12.93
C GLN A 81 7.97 25.57 -12.36
N ALA A 82 8.09 24.37 -12.94
CA ALA A 82 9.06 23.39 -12.48
C ALA A 82 9.69 22.64 -13.65
N ARG A 83 11.00 22.37 -13.58
CA ARG A 83 11.71 21.55 -14.58
C ARG A 83 11.26 20.09 -14.52
N HIS A 84 10.99 19.58 -13.33
CA HIS A 84 10.55 18.21 -13.07
C HIS A 84 9.32 18.24 -12.16
N ILE A 85 8.34 17.41 -12.46
CA ILE A 85 7.11 17.28 -11.67
C ILE A 85 6.99 15.83 -11.23
N ILE A 86 6.90 15.58 -9.92
CA ILE A 86 6.77 14.25 -9.35
C ILE A 86 5.36 14.10 -8.77
N LEU A 87 4.59 13.16 -9.32
CA LEU A 87 3.28 12.79 -8.80
C LEU A 87 3.45 11.69 -7.75
N ALA A 88 3.53 12.10 -6.48
CA ALA A 88 3.62 11.22 -5.31
C ALA A 88 2.33 11.27 -4.46
N CYS A 89 1.18 11.47 -5.11
CA CYS A 89 -0.12 11.72 -4.50
C CYS A 89 -0.93 10.44 -4.27
N HIS A 90 -0.28 9.32 -3.99
CA HIS A 90 -0.88 8.01 -3.76
C HIS A 90 -1.60 7.45 -4.99
N TYR A 91 -2.72 8.03 -5.44
CA TYR A 91 -3.39 7.71 -6.69
C TYR A 91 -3.26 8.90 -7.66
N PRO A 92 -2.61 8.72 -8.83
CA PRO A 92 -2.40 9.82 -9.78
C PRO A 92 -3.74 10.37 -10.29
N PHE A 93 -4.01 11.64 -10.02
CA PHE A 93 -5.26 12.30 -10.45
C PHE A 93 -5.29 12.66 -11.95
N PRO A 94 -4.17 12.92 -12.66
CA PRO A 94 -4.22 13.11 -14.11
C PRO A 94 -4.57 11.79 -14.79
N ARG A 95 -5.75 11.72 -15.40
CA ARG A 95 -6.21 10.51 -16.11
C ARG A 95 -5.40 10.26 -17.37
N TRP A 96 -5.04 11.33 -18.06
CA TRP A 96 -4.34 11.34 -19.35
C TRP A 96 -2.96 11.98 -19.21
N PRO A 97 -1.94 11.47 -19.88
CA PRO A 97 -1.88 10.27 -20.73
C PRO A 97 -1.48 8.96 -19.99
N GLY A 98 -1.45 8.93 -18.66
CA GLY A 98 -0.93 7.80 -17.86
C GLY A 98 -1.84 6.58 -17.78
N PHE A 99 -3.17 6.76 -17.86
CA PHE A 99 -4.18 5.70 -17.78
C PHE A 99 -4.08 4.79 -16.54
N TYR A 100 -3.64 5.32 -15.40
CA TYR A 100 -3.41 4.53 -14.19
C TYR A 100 -4.68 3.88 -13.67
N PHE A 101 -5.86 4.45 -13.92
CA PHE A 101 -7.16 3.88 -13.57
C PHE A 101 -7.47 2.53 -14.24
N LEU A 102 -6.80 2.20 -15.36
CA LEU A 102 -6.90 0.89 -16.03
C LEU A 102 -5.87 -0.12 -15.52
N ARG A 103 -4.94 0.30 -14.68
CA ARG A 103 -3.75 -0.46 -14.33
C ARG A 103 -3.64 -0.72 -12.84
N MET A 104 -4.48 -0.09 -12.05
CA MET A 104 -4.54 -0.22 -10.60
C MET A 104 -5.99 -0.20 -10.12
N HIS A 105 -6.23 -0.81 -9.00
CA HIS A 105 -7.44 -0.63 -8.21
C HIS A 105 -7.08 -0.18 -6.81
N GLN A 106 -8.07 0.15 -6.00
CA GLN A 106 -7.86 0.53 -4.61
C GLN A 106 -8.50 -0.52 -3.69
N GLU A 107 -7.79 -0.82 -2.60
CA GLU A 107 -8.28 -1.64 -1.51
C GLU A 107 -8.30 -0.82 -0.23
N ARG A 108 -9.30 -1.07 0.60
CA ARG A 108 -9.40 -0.48 1.93
C ARG A 108 -9.20 -1.55 2.97
N SER A 109 -8.37 -1.27 3.96
CA SER A 109 -8.17 -2.08 5.15
C SER A 109 -8.42 -1.27 6.42
N TYR A 110 -8.67 -1.96 7.52
CA TYR A 110 -9.08 -1.40 8.79
C TYR A 110 -8.12 -1.81 9.88
N VAL A 111 -7.94 -0.94 10.86
CA VAL A 111 -7.08 -1.18 12.01
C VAL A 111 -7.82 -0.79 13.27
N LEU A 112 -7.68 -1.61 14.31
CA LEU A 112 -8.04 -1.30 15.70
C LEU A 112 -6.76 -1.20 16.52
N ALA A 113 -6.66 -0.18 17.36
CA ALA A 113 -5.67 -0.13 18.42
C ALA A 113 -6.34 -0.60 19.71
N LEU A 114 -5.79 -1.62 20.31
CA LEU A 114 -6.34 -2.32 21.47
C LEU A 114 -5.49 -2.07 22.71
N ARG A 115 -6.14 -1.72 23.84
CA ARG A 115 -5.61 -1.83 25.19
C ARG A 115 -6.01 -3.18 25.77
N GLU A 116 -5.40 -3.57 26.88
CA GLU A 116 -5.72 -4.82 27.61
C GLU A 116 -5.72 -6.06 26.68
N ALA A 117 -4.86 -6.03 25.67
CA ALA A 117 -4.58 -7.14 24.76
C ALA A 117 -3.13 -7.54 24.91
N ASP A 118 -2.86 -8.84 25.00
CA ASP A 118 -1.50 -9.35 25.10
C ASP A 118 -0.64 -8.88 23.91
N GLN A 119 0.59 -8.49 24.23
CA GLN A 119 1.56 -8.07 23.24
C GLN A 119 2.09 -9.27 22.46
N VAL A 120 2.41 -9.07 21.20
CA VAL A 120 3.05 -10.06 20.35
C VAL A 120 4.57 -9.84 20.31
N ASP A 121 5.35 -10.87 20.07
CA ASP A 121 6.83 -10.83 20.05
C ASP A 121 7.39 -10.36 18.69
N GLY A 122 6.53 -10.07 17.71
CA GLY A 122 6.91 -9.69 16.37
C GLY A 122 5.84 -8.93 15.62
N MET A 123 6.00 -8.86 14.30
CA MET A 123 5.00 -8.34 13.37
C MET A 123 4.45 -9.50 12.56
N TYR A 124 3.16 -9.72 12.61
CA TYR A 124 2.49 -10.83 11.95
C TYR A 124 1.58 -10.34 10.84
N TYR A 125 1.59 -11.04 9.73
CA TYR A 125 0.71 -10.79 8.59
C TYR A 125 0.14 -12.10 8.06
N GLY A 126 -1.20 -12.24 8.16
CA GLY A 126 -1.92 -13.41 7.64
C GLY A 126 -2.08 -13.32 6.12
N ILE A 127 -1.73 -14.41 5.45
CA ILE A 127 -1.81 -14.52 3.97
C ILE A 127 -3.13 -15.10 3.48
N ASP A 128 -4.01 -15.57 4.38
CA ASP A 128 -5.36 -16.04 4.04
C ASP A 128 -6.24 -14.89 3.58
N SER A 129 -7.35 -15.20 2.91
CA SER A 129 -8.27 -14.21 2.33
C SER A 129 -8.86 -13.21 3.35
N ASP A 130 -8.98 -13.65 4.60
CA ASP A 130 -9.45 -12.89 5.76
C ASP A 130 -8.35 -12.72 6.82
N GLY A 131 -7.09 -12.86 6.39
CA GLY A 131 -5.91 -12.79 7.24
C GLY A 131 -5.83 -11.50 8.04
N LEU A 132 -5.52 -11.65 9.33
CA LEU A 132 -5.29 -10.56 10.24
C LEU A 132 -3.82 -10.17 10.27
N SER A 133 -3.54 -8.93 10.65
CA SER A 133 -2.18 -8.49 10.96
C SER A 133 -2.09 -8.02 12.41
N PHE A 134 -0.94 -8.29 13.04
CA PHE A 134 -0.69 -7.96 14.44
C PHE A 134 0.66 -7.30 14.57
N ARG A 135 0.73 -6.23 15.35
CA ARG A 135 1.99 -5.61 15.78
C ARG A 135 1.76 -4.72 16.99
N ASN A 136 2.79 -4.51 17.78
CA ASN A 136 2.73 -3.60 18.93
C ASN A 136 3.04 -2.14 18.51
N SER A 137 2.45 -1.20 19.25
CA SER A 137 2.81 0.22 19.21
C SER A 137 2.76 0.79 20.63
N GLY A 138 3.92 0.87 21.30
CA GLY A 138 3.98 1.11 22.73
C GLY A 138 3.21 0.02 23.51
N SER A 139 2.28 0.40 24.35
CA SER A 139 1.42 -0.53 25.10
C SER A 139 0.19 -1.02 24.31
N LEU A 140 0.00 -0.56 23.08
CA LEU A 140 -1.16 -0.94 22.27
C LEU A 140 -0.82 -2.10 21.34
N LEU A 141 -1.76 -3.04 21.17
CA LEU A 141 -1.76 -3.99 20.10
C LEU A 141 -2.53 -3.41 18.90
N LEU A 142 -1.92 -3.36 17.74
CA LEU A 142 -2.57 -2.97 16.48
C LEU A 142 -3.05 -4.22 15.76
N LEU A 143 -4.37 -4.37 15.64
CA LEU A 143 -5.02 -5.44 14.91
C LEU A 143 -5.54 -4.90 13.58
N GLY A 144 -5.01 -5.40 12.47
CA GLY A 144 -5.44 -5.03 11.12
C GLY A 144 -6.20 -6.17 10.44
N GLY A 145 -7.13 -5.82 9.52
CA GLY A 145 -7.89 -6.81 8.77
C GLY A 145 -9.10 -6.23 8.04
N ALA A 146 -10.08 -7.11 7.76
CA ALA A 146 -11.34 -6.79 7.08
C ALA A 146 -11.15 -6.04 5.75
N GLY A 147 -10.06 -6.36 5.02
CA GLY A 147 -9.70 -5.74 3.75
C GLY A 147 -10.71 -6.04 2.64
N HIS A 148 -10.97 -5.04 1.79
CA HIS A 148 -11.83 -5.24 0.62
C HIS A 148 -11.51 -4.24 -0.49
N ARG A 149 -11.87 -4.58 -1.73
CA ARG A 149 -11.78 -3.66 -2.87
C ARG A 149 -12.70 -2.46 -2.63
N THR A 150 -12.16 -1.25 -2.79
CA THR A 150 -12.91 0.01 -2.64
C THR A 150 -14.06 0.07 -3.66
N GLY A 151 -15.21 0.57 -3.23
CA GLY A 151 -16.44 0.60 -4.05
C GLY A 151 -17.29 -0.68 -3.98
N LYS A 152 -16.78 -1.77 -3.41
CA LYS A 152 -17.58 -2.97 -3.15
C LYS A 152 -18.58 -2.70 -2.02
N ARG A 153 -19.85 -3.01 -2.27
CA ARG A 153 -20.86 -2.99 -1.20
C ARG A 153 -20.60 -4.13 -0.23
N LEU A 154 -20.59 -3.82 1.04
CA LEU A 154 -20.35 -4.77 2.12
C LEU A 154 -21.68 -5.09 2.82
N ASP A 155 -21.86 -6.35 3.17
CA ASP A 155 -23.02 -6.82 3.93
C ASP A 155 -22.91 -6.49 5.42
N GLN A 156 -21.68 -6.31 5.92
CA GLN A 156 -21.37 -5.98 7.31
C GLN A 156 -20.41 -4.80 7.39
N ASN A 157 -20.49 -4.07 8.50
CA ASN A 157 -19.53 -3.02 8.82
C ASN A 157 -18.16 -3.64 9.14
N PRO A 158 -17.07 -3.30 8.39
CA PRO A 158 -15.75 -3.89 8.59
C PRO A 158 -15.14 -3.66 9.98
N TYR A 159 -15.43 -2.51 10.60
CA TYR A 159 -14.98 -2.26 11.96
C TYR A 159 -15.68 -3.19 12.97
N GLN A 160 -16.97 -3.47 12.78
CA GLN A 160 -17.69 -4.41 13.64
C GLN A 160 -17.19 -5.84 13.43
N GLN A 161 -16.88 -6.22 12.18
CA GLN A 161 -16.29 -7.52 11.89
C GLN A 161 -14.94 -7.67 12.59
N LEU A 162 -14.05 -6.67 12.45
CA LEU A 162 -12.73 -6.69 13.07
C LEU A 162 -12.81 -6.63 14.60
N TRP A 163 -13.77 -5.87 15.15
CA TRP A 163 -14.00 -5.81 16.59
C TRP A 163 -14.46 -7.16 17.18
N ARG A 164 -15.34 -7.88 16.49
CA ARG A 164 -15.73 -9.23 16.91
C ARG A 164 -14.53 -10.18 16.95
N GLN A 165 -13.63 -10.10 15.95
CA GLN A 165 -12.38 -10.87 15.95
C GLN A 165 -11.49 -10.48 17.14
N ALA A 166 -11.35 -9.19 17.43
CA ALA A 166 -10.60 -8.71 18.56
C ALA A 166 -11.13 -9.29 19.90
N GLN A 167 -12.44 -9.24 20.11
CA GLN A 167 -13.07 -9.77 21.32
C GLN A 167 -12.96 -11.30 21.47
N LEU A 168 -12.94 -12.03 20.35
CA LEU A 168 -12.73 -13.48 20.37
C LEU A 168 -11.30 -13.85 20.77
N LEU A 169 -10.31 -13.07 20.29
CA LEU A 169 -8.89 -13.32 20.53
C LEU A 169 -8.43 -12.75 21.87
N TYR A 170 -8.99 -11.63 22.28
CA TYR A 170 -8.64 -10.87 23.49
C TYR A 170 -9.92 -10.43 24.22
N PRO A 171 -10.56 -11.30 25.00
CA PRO A 171 -11.89 -11.04 25.59
C PRO A 171 -11.98 -9.76 26.45
N ASN A 172 -10.87 -9.36 27.08
CA ASN A 172 -10.81 -8.18 27.96
C ASN A 172 -10.33 -6.92 27.24
N CYS A 173 -10.08 -6.97 25.92
CA CYS A 173 -9.51 -5.84 25.20
C CYS A 173 -10.49 -4.66 25.14
N GLU A 174 -9.91 -3.46 25.12
CA GLU A 174 -10.61 -2.20 24.92
C GLU A 174 -10.15 -1.52 23.65
N GLN A 175 -11.08 -0.97 22.86
CA GLN A 175 -10.74 -0.20 21.68
C GLN A 175 -10.25 1.20 22.06
N ALA A 176 -8.95 1.46 21.90
CA ALA A 176 -8.36 2.78 22.13
C ALA A 176 -8.57 3.71 20.92
N ALA A 177 -8.43 3.18 19.71
CA ALA A 177 -8.63 3.93 18.48
C ALA A 177 -8.99 2.98 17.31
N ARG A 178 -9.48 3.57 16.22
CA ARG A 178 -9.71 2.85 14.97
C ARG A 178 -9.52 3.77 13.77
N TRP A 179 -9.03 3.23 12.68
CA TRP A 179 -8.92 3.94 11.40
C TRP A 179 -8.95 2.98 10.22
N SER A 180 -9.08 3.53 9.04
CA SER A 180 -8.92 2.77 7.79
C SER A 180 -7.91 3.46 6.89
N ALA A 181 -7.22 2.67 6.09
CA ALA A 181 -6.33 3.14 5.04
C ALA A 181 -6.80 2.59 3.69
N GLN A 182 -6.46 3.30 2.63
CA GLN A 182 -6.76 2.88 1.27
C GLN A 182 -5.44 2.76 0.51
N ASP A 183 -5.24 1.61 -0.12
CA ASP A 183 -3.99 1.26 -0.80
C ASP A 183 -4.20 1.18 -2.31
N CYS A 184 -3.21 1.61 -3.08
CA CYS A 184 -3.18 1.47 -4.53
C CYS A 184 -2.51 0.16 -4.93
N MET A 185 -3.27 -0.70 -5.60
CA MET A 185 -2.89 -2.07 -5.94
C MET A 185 -2.67 -2.18 -7.45
N PRO A 186 -1.41 -2.21 -7.94
CA PRO A 186 -1.11 -2.51 -9.34
C PRO A 186 -1.56 -3.92 -9.71
N LEU A 187 -2.03 -4.10 -10.93
CA LEU A 187 -2.57 -5.38 -11.41
C LEU A 187 -1.51 -6.47 -11.56
N ASP A 188 -0.26 -6.08 -11.72
CA ASP A 188 0.90 -6.96 -11.83
C ASP A 188 1.69 -7.12 -10.53
N GLY A 189 1.19 -6.49 -9.44
CA GLY A 189 1.84 -6.56 -8.13
C GLY A 189 3.11 -5.73 -7.99
N ILE A 190 3.51 -4.96 -9.00
CA ILE A 190 4.76 -4.17 -8.96
C ILE A 190 4.43 -2.68 -8.94
N PRO A 191 5.01 -1.87 -8.04
CA PRO A 191 4.82 -0.42 -8.02
C PRO A 191 5.18 0.27 -9.34
N TYR A 192 4.53 1.38 -9.64
CA TYR A 192 4.86 2.24 -10.78
C TYR A 192 5.74 3.39 -10.32
N ILE A 193 7.02 3.36 -10.70
CA ILE A 193 8.01 4.39 -10.35
C ILE A 193 8.79 4.74 -11.62
N GLY A 194 8.78 6.02 -12.00
CA GLY A 194 9.50 6.48 -13.19
C GLY A 194 8.77 7.55 -13.97
N THR A 195 9.08 7.70 -15.25
CA THR A 195 8.42 8.66 -16.14
C THR A 195 6.93 8.38 -16.24
N PHE A 196 6.10 9.38 -15.95
CA PHE A 196 4.63 9.26 -15.89
C PHE A 196 4.02 8.74 -17.19
N SER A 197 4.53 9.25 -18.32
CA SER A 197 4.12 8.83 -19.65
C SER A 197 5.20 9.19 -20.68
N PRO A 198 5.31 8.47 -21.80
CA PRO A 198 6.24 8.81 -22.89
C PRO A 198 6.04 10.22 -23.45
N THR A 199 4.82 10.75 -23.44
CA THR A 199 4.49 12.11 -23.93
C THR A 199 4.72 13.20 -22.89
N ARG A 200 5.19 12.86 -21.70
CA ARG A 200 5.48 13.78 -20.58
C ARG A 200 6.82 13.43 -19.94
N PRO A 201 7.95 13.66 -20.64
CA PRO A 201 9.27 13.17 -20.20
C PRO A 201 9.74 13.77 -18.87
N ASN A 202 9.26 14.96 -18.50
CA ASN A 202 9.61 15.64 -17.25
C ASN A 202 8.61 15.41 -16.11
N TRP A 203 7.60 14.56 -16.34
CA TRP A 203 6.69 14.14 -15.29
C TRP A 203 7.07 12.75 -14.82
N TYR A 204 7.16 12.62 -13.53
CA TYR A 204 7.46 11.36 -12.86
C TYR A 204 6.30 10.93 -11.98
N VAL A 205 6.24 9.67 -11.68
CA VAL A 205 5.22 9.11 -10.78
C VAL A 205 5.85 8.11 -9.83
N ALA A 206 5.31 8.08 -8.63
CA ALA A 206 5.56 7.07 -7.61
C ALA A 206 4.21 6.66 -7.02
N THR A 207 3.72 5.45 -7.37
CA THR A 207 2.38 4.99 -6.98
C THR A 207 2.28 3.47 -7.00
N GLY A 208 1.18 2.95 -6.46
CA GLY A 208 0.93 1.52 -6.48
C GLY A 208 1.79 0.74 -5.48
N PHE A 209 2.01 1.30 -4.31
CA PHE A 209 2.93 0.74 -3.30
C PHE A 209 2.32 -0.42 -2.51
N HIS A 210 1.13 -0.88 -2.87
CA HIS A 210 0.38 -1.86 -2.09
C HIS A 210 0.26 -1.39 -0.64
N LYS A 211 0.67 -2.24 0.30
CA LYS A 211 0.72 -1.94 1.75
C LYS A 211 2.16 -1.70 2.24
N TRP A 212 3.12 -1.54 1.31
CA TRP A 212 4.55 -1.41 1.57
C TRP A 212 5.08 0.02 1.30
N GLY A 213 4.25 1.02 1.61
CA GLY A 213 4.54 2.42 1.27
C GLY A 213 5.86 2.94 1.81
N MET A 214 6.25 2.58 3.04
CA MET A 214 7.46 3.11 3.67
C MET A 214 8.76 2.60 3.00
N THR A 215 8.87 1.31 2.74
CA THR A 215 10.04 0.74 2.04
C THR A 215 10.07 1.12 0.56
N THR A 216 8.91 1.06 -0.10
CA THR A 216 8.80 1.40 -1.52
C THR A 216 9.07 2.88 -1.79
N SER A 217 8.73 3.79 -0.85
CA SER A 217 9.04 5.22 -0.99
C SER A 217 10.55 5.48 -1.00
N MET A 218 11.36 4.71 -0.27
CA MET A 218 12.82 4.80 -0.32
C MET A 218 13.36 4.37 -1.69
N ALA A 219 12.89 3.23 -2.20
CA ALA A 219 13.23 2.79 -3.55
C ALA A 219 12.79 3.81 -4.61
N ALA A 220 11.61 4.42 -4.45
CA ALA A 220 11.11 5.45 -5.34
C ALA A 220 12.00 6.70 -5.32
N ALA A 221 12.44 7.14 -4.14
CA ALA A 221 13.34 8.27 -4.01
C ALA A 221 14.67 8.01 -4.74
N MET A 222 15.27 6.84 -4.56
CA MET A 222 16.51 6.45 -5.25
C MET A 222 16.35 6.41 -6.77
N ILE A 223 15.29 5.78 -7.25
CA ILE A 223 15.01 5.66 -8.70
C ILE A 223 14.77 7.04 -9.32
N LEU A 224 13.87 7.84 -8.73
CA LEU A 224 13.50 9.13 -9.30
C LEU A 224 14.64 10.13 -9.25
N THR A 225 15.42 10.15 -8.17
CA THR A 225 16.64 10.98 -8.08
C THR A 225 17.64 10.58 -9.16
N GLY A 226 17.94 9.29 -9.29
CA GLY A 226 18.84 8.82 -10.34
C GLY A 226 18.35 9.15 -11.75
N MET A 227 17.04 9.02 -12.03
CA MET A 227 16.47 9.40 -13.32
C MET A 227 16.59 10.89 -13.60
N ILE A 228 16.40 11.76 -12.61
CA ILE A 228 16.51 13.21 -12.75
C ILE A 228 17.97 13.64 -12.95
N LEU A 229 18.90 12.96 -12.32
CA LEU A 229 20.35 13.21 -12.46
C LEU A 229 20.97 12.53 -13.69
N GLY A 230 20.24 11.66 -14.39
CA GLY A 230 20.74 10.95 -15.57
C GLY A 230 21.46 9.62 -15.24
N GLU A 231 21.41 9.18 -13.99
CA GLU A 231 22.10 7.98 -13.48
C GLU A 231 21.10 7.02 -12.79
N PRO A 232 20.08 6.50 -13.51
CA PRO A 232 19.08 5.64 -12.89
C PRO A 232 19.70 4.32 -12.42
N PRO A 233 19.31 3.79 -11.25
CA PRO A 233 19.72 2.46 -10.80
C PRO A 233 19.38 1.36 -11.82
N ALA A 234 20.22 0.32 -11.93
CA ALA A 234 20.03 -0.77 -12.89
C ALA A 234 18.66 -1.47 -12.77
N TYR A 235 18.12 -1.55 -11.57
CA TYR A 235 16.81 -2.15 -11.31
C TYR A 235 15.60 -1.25 -11.62
N SER A 236 15.79 0.01 -12.01
CA SER A 236 14.70 0.97 -12.25
C SER A 236 13.71 0.51 -13.33
N GLY A 237 14.19 -0.28 -14.30
CA GLY A 237 13.39 -0.83 -15.37
C GLY A 237 12.23 -1.72 -14.90
N VAL A 238 12.40 -2.44 -13.78
CA VAL A 238 11.37 -3.29 -13.18
C VAL A 238 10.13 -2.48 -12.77
N PHE A 239 10.35 -1.26 -12.27
CA PHE A 239 9.29 -0.39 -11.77
C PHE A 239 8.71 0.55 -12.86
N SER A 240 9.23 0.47 -14.08
CA SER A 240 8.89 1.40 -15.16
C SER A 240 7.39 1.48 -15.42
N PRO A 241 6.78 2.69 -15.44
CA PRO A 241 5.38 2.87 -15.82
C PRO A 241 5.07 2.54 -17.29
N ARG A 242 6.08 2.28 -18.13
CA ARG A 242 5.87 1.87 -19.52
C ARG A 242 5.37 0.43 -19.67
N ARG A 243 5.53 -0.41 -18.64
CA ARG A 243 4.97 -1.76 -18.66
C ARG A 243 3.44 -1.70 -18.65
N PHE A 244 2.81 -2.47 -19.51
CA PHE A 244 1.35 -2.52 -19.63
C PHE A 244 0.89 -3.93 -19.97
N SER A 245 -0.05 -4.45 -19.21
CA SER A 245 -0.66 -5.77 -19.44
C SER A 245 -2.12 -5.64 -19.87
N LEU A 246 -2.40 -5.85 -21.15
CA LEU A 246 -3.77 -5.85 -21.66
C LEU A 246 -4.65 -6.92 -21.00
N LYS A 247 -4.09 -8.09 -20.67
CA LYS A 247 -4.84 -9.18 -19.99
C LYS A 247 -5.28 -8.76 -18.60
N ALA A 248 -4.37 -8.22 -17.79
CA ALA A 248 -4.66 -7.72 -16.45
C ALA A 248 -5.64 -6.55 -16.48
N SER A 249 -5.48 -5.62 -17.40
CA SER A 249 -6.38 -4.47 -17.56
C SER A 249 -7.81 -4.87 -17.94
N LYS A 250 -7.99 -5.87 -18.82
CA LYS A 250 -9.32 -6.40 -19.17
C LYS A 250 -10.00 -7.09 -17.97
N GLN A 251 -9.25 -7.83 -17.16
CA GLN A 251 -9.76 -8.48 -15.96
C GLN A 251 -10.21 -7.44 -14.93
N ASN A 252 -9.39 -6.41 -14.69
CA ASN A 252 -9.73 -5.32 -13.77
C ASN A 252 -11.01 -4.59 -14.20
N LEU A 253 -11.11 -4.23 -15.48
CA LEU A 253 -12.29 -3.55 -16.02
C LEU A 253 -13.56 -4.40 -15.87
N LYS A 254 -13.47 -5.72 -16.10
CA LYS A 254 -14.62 -6.64 -15.86
C LYS A 254 -15.04 -6.64 -14.39
N GLU A 255 -14.11 -6.64 -13.46
CA GLU A 255 -14.41 -6.60 -12.04
C GLU A 255 -14.99 -5.26 -11.59
N ASP A 256 -14.48 -4.13 -12.11
CA ASP A 256 -15.00 -2.80 -11.83
C ASP A 256 -16.44 -2.64 -12.36
N ILE A 257 -16.72 -3.12 -13.58
CA ILE A 257 -18.07 -3.16 -14.13
C ILE A 257 -18.98 -4.05 -13.26
N ARG A 258 -18.51 -5.23 -12.85
CA ARG A 258 -19.28 -6.13 -11.98
C ARG A 258 -19.60 -5.52 -10.63
N VAL A 259 -18.65 -4.79 -10.03
CA VAL A 259 -18.85 -4.06 -8.77
C VAL A 259 -19.87 -2.94 -8.97
N SER A 260 -19.74 -2.15 -10.04
CA SER A 260 -20.65 -1.05 -10.36
C SER A 260 -22.08 -1.53 -10.66
N VAL A 261 -22.25 -2.58 -11.47
CA VAL A 261 -23.55 -3.17 -11.80
C VAL A 261 -24.22 -3.75 -10.55
N LYS A 262 -23.49 -4.45 -9.69
CA LYS A 262 -24.05 -4.95 -8.41
C LYS A 262 -24.48 -3.84 -7.46
N SER A 263 -23.83 -2.68 -7.50
CA SER A 263 -24.24 -1.51 -6.71
C SER A 263 -25.53 -0.87 -7.24
N LEU A 264 -25.70 -0.83 -8.56
CA LEU A 264 -26.90 -0.28 -9.22
C LEU A 264 -28.12 -1.22 -9.14
N SER A 265 -27.93 -2.54 -9.37
CA SER A 265 -29.03 -3.51 -9.35
C SER A 265 -29.67 -3.74 -7.98
N ARG A 266 -29.14 -3.15 -6.91
CA ARG A 266 -29.69 -3.20 -5.55
C ARG A 266 -30.29 -1.85 -5.09
N GLN A 267 -30.36 -0.87 -5.97
CA GLN A 267 -31.07 0.42 -5.73
C GLN A 267 -32.50 0.42 -6.28
N PHE A 268 -32.89 -0.67 -6.94
CA PHE A 268 -34.23 -0.98 -7.40
C PHE A 268 -34.65 -2.30 -6.73
#